data_03c623218ddfe9a8a71bf7fb6c65ea47
#
_entry.id   03c623218ddfe9a8a71bf7fb6c65ea47
#
_cell.length_a   1.000
_cell.length_b   1.000
_cell.length_c   1.000
_cell.angle_alpha   90.00
_cell.angle_beta   90.00
_cell.angle_gamma   90.00
#
_symmetry.space_group_name_H-M   'P 1'
#
loop_
_entity.id
_entity.type
_entity.pdbx_description
1 polymer ?
#
loop_
_entity_poly.entity_id
_entity_poly.type
_entity_poly.pdbx_seq_one_letter_code
_entity_poly.pdbx_strand_id
1 'polypeptide(L)'
;MLRLDPRLHALLRDDAAAAGTSLNDWCGRLLAAAGGGGLEPASKVVLAIRARLGADLLGIVVYGSFARGELAVGSDVDLLVVLSGRRPITRALYRELDDLAPDWDGREVDLHFVHLPEAGDPVSGSWAEAAVAGIVLHDRDLTVSRRLGEIRSRIAAGELVRRMAQGQPYWIHERRDAKS
;
A
#
# COMPACT_ATOMS: atom_id res chain seq x y z
N MET A 1 -27.84 6.07 -4.44
CA MET A 1 -27.58 4.96 -3.54
C MET A 1 -26.67 3.95 -4.28
N LEU A 2 -25.43 3.76 -3.79
CA LEU A 2 -24.49 2.80 -4.38
C LEU A 2 -24.92 1.38 -3.97
N ARG A 3 -25.10 0.49 -4.95
CA ARG A 3 -25.37 -0.92 -4.70
C ARG A 3 -24.10 -1.73 -5.02
N LEU A 4 -23.58 -2.44 -4.05
CA LEU A 4 -22.42 -3.30 -4.18
C LEU A 4 -22.89 -4.76 -4.33
N ASP A 5 -22.11 -5.53 -5.10
CA ASP A 5 -22.24 -6.98 -5.10
C ASP A 5 -22.03 -7.54 -3.69
N PRO A 6 -22.79 -8.55 -3.23
CA PRO A 6 -22.68 -9.09 -1.88
C PRO A 6 -21.26 -9.58 -1.51
N ARG A 7 -20.53 -10.15 -2.47
CA ARG A 7 -19.16 -10.63 -2.27
C ARG A 7 -18.21 -9.45 -2.07
N LEU A 8 -18.35 -8.40 -2.90
CA LEU A 8 -17.56 -7.18 -2.76
C LEU A 8 -17.86 -6.49 -1.43
N HIS A 9 -19.14 -6.44 -1.01
CA HIS A 9 -19.51 -5.87 0.29
C HIS A 9 -18.90 -6.63 1.46
N ALA A 10 -18.88 -7.97 1.42
CA ALA A 10 -18.24 -8.80 2.44
C ALA A 10 -16.73 -8.51 2.50
N LEU A 11 -16.05 -8.51 1.35
CA LEU A 11 -14.62 -8.23 1.25
C LEU A 11 -14.27 -6.85 1.82
N LEU A 12 -15.00 -5.80 1.44
CA LEU A 12 -14.78 -4.44 1.96
C LEU A 12 -15.02 -4.34 3.47
N ARG A 13 -15.96 -5.11 4.02
CA ARG A 13 -16.21 -5.18 5.46
C ARG A 13 -15.04 -5.83 6.19
N ASP A 14 -14.54 -6.93 5.66
CA ASP A 14 -13.40 -7.66 6.24
C ASP A 14 -12.14 -6.80 6.20
N ASP A 15 -11.91 -6.10 5.09
CA ASP A 15 -10.81 -5.15 4.93
C ASP A 15 -10.92 -3.97 5.93
N ALA A 16 -12.11 -3.40 6.10
CA ALA A 16 -12.35 -2.33 7.06
C ALA A 16 -12.10 -2.79 8.50
N ALA A 17 -12.57 -4.01 8.85
CA ALA A 17 -12.35 -4.60 10.16
C ALA A 17 -10.86 -4.85 10.42
N ALA A 18 -10.13 -5.39 9.44
CA ALA A 18 -8.69 -5.61 9.53
C ALA A 18 -7.91 -4.29 9.68
N ALA A 19 -8.39 -3.21 9.06
CA ALA A 19 -7.82 -1.87 9.19
C ALA A 19 -8.28 -1.10 10.45
N GLY A 20 -9.11 -1.72 11.31
CA GLY A 20 -9.63 -1.09 12.54
C GLY A 20 -10.51 0.14 12.29
N THR A 21 -11.21 0.20 11.14
CA THR A 21 -12.03 1.35 10.73
C THR A 21 -13.45 0.90 10.37
N SER A 22 -14.39 1.85 10.25
CA SER A 22 -15.74 1.53 9.78
C SER A 22 -15.73 1.21 8.28
N LEU A 23 -16.67 0.36 7.84
CA LEU A 23 -16.87 0.08 6.40
C LEU A 23 -17.13 1.39 5.63
N ASN A 24 -17.87 2.33 6.20
CA ASN A 24 -18.17 3.60 5.56
C ASN A 24 -16.91 4.47 5.37
N ASP A 25 -16.06 4.56 6.39
CA ASP A 25 -14.81 5.32 6.32
C ASP A 25 -13.81 4.64 5.38
N TRP A 26 -13.77 3.30 5.38
CA TRP A 26 -12.96 2.53 4.44
C TRP A 26 -13.38 2.77 3.00
N CYS A 27 -14.67 2.61 2.70
CA CYS A 27 -15.23 2.91 1.38
C CYS A 27 -15.07 4.38 1.01
N GLY A 28 -15.24 5.31 1.95
CA GLY A 28 -15.03 6.75 1.75
C GLY A 28 -13.61 7.06 1.31
N ARG A 29 -12.60 6.48 1.95
CA ARG A 29 -11.19 6.61 1.55
C ARG A 29 -10.92 6.03 0.16
N LEU A 30 -11.43 4.82 -0.12
CA LEU A 30 -11.29 4.21 -1.44
C LEU A 30 -11.96 5.05 -2.54
N LEU A 31 -13.16 5.57 -2.28
CA LEU A 31 -13.89 6.41 -3.23
C LEU A 31 -13.27 7.79 -3.38
N ALA A 32 -12.76 8.39 -2.31
CA ALA A 32 -12.00 9.63 -2.37
C ALA A 32 -10.72 9.46 -3.19
N ALA A 33 -10.04 8.36 -3.02
CA ALA A 33 -8.90 7.98 -3.86
C ALA A 33 -9.30 7.74 -5.33
N ALA A 34 -10.47 7.16 -5.57
CA ALA A 34 -11.01 6.91 -6.91
C ALA A 34 -11.74 8.11 -7.54
N GLY A 35 -12.27 9.02 -6.72
CA GLY A 35 -13.22 10.08 -7.14
C GLY A 35 -12.63 11.42 -7.56
N GLY A 36 -11.31 11.54 -7.65
CA GLY A 36 -10.66 12.61 -8.42
C GLY A 36 -10.41 13.95 -7.74
N GLY A 37 -10.72 14.13 -6.46
CA GLY A 37 -10.34 15.38 -5.76
C GLY A 37 -8.84 15.48 -5.44
N GLY A 38 -8.09 14.39 -5.62
CA GLY A 38 -6.65 14.30 -5.37
C GLY A 38 -5.93 13.33 -6.33
N LEU A 39 -6.62 12.81 -7.34
CA LEU A 39 -6.06 11.76 -8.23
C LEU A 39 -5.40 12.32 -9.50
N GLU A 40 -5.56 13.58 -9.84
CA GLU A 40 -4.87 14.12 -11.02
C GLU A 40 -3.35 14.07 -10.83
N PRO A 41 -2.78 14.50 -9.69
CA PRO A 41 -1.38 14.28 -9.38
C PRO A 41 -1.02 12.79 -9.32
N ALA A 42 -1.82 11.96 -8.64
CA ALA A 42 -1.63 10.52 -8.58
C ALA A 42 -1.59 9.88 -9.97
N SER A 43 -2.50 10.28 -10.86
CA SER A 43 -2.56 9.75 -12.21
C SER A 43 -1.30 10.07 -13.01
N LYS A 44 -0.74 11.29 -12.89
CA LYS A 44 0.51 11.69 -13.55
C LYS A 44 1.69 10.84 -13.05
N VAL A 45 1.83 10.70 -11.74
CA VAL A 45 2.89 9.88 -11.11
C VAL A 45 2.77 8.42 -11.54
N VAL A 46 1.57 7.84 -11.45
CA VAL A 46 1.31 6.45 -11.84
C VAL A 46 1.62 6.23 -13.32
N LEU A 47 1.20 7.13 -14.20
CA LEU A 47 1.48 7.04 -15.64
C LEU A 47 2.97 7.11 -15.94
N ALA A 48 3.70 8.02 -15.28
CA ALA A 48 5.16 8.14 -15.45
C ALA A 48 5.89 6.87 -15.00
N ILE A 49 5.56 6.34 -13.83
CA ILE A 49 6.15 5.09 -13.31
C ILE A 49 5.82 3.91 -14.25
N ARG A 50 4.56 3.79 -14.70
CA ARG A 50 4.15 2.74 -15.63
C ARG A 50 4.87 2.81 -16.96
N ALA A 51 5.04 4.01 -17.51
CA ALA A 51 5.76 4.20 -18.77
C ALA A 51 7.22 3.74 -18.67
N ARG A 52 7.85 3.96 -17.51
CA ARG A 52 9.27 3.62 -17.30
C ARG A 52 9.48 2.14 -16.97
N LEU A 53 8.63 1.57 -16.12
CA LEU A 53 8.80 0.19 -15.62
C LEU A 53 8.09 -0.87 -16.48
N GLY A 54 7.08 -0.48 -17.24
CA GLY A 54 6.38 -1.35 -18.19
C GLY A 54 5.92 -2.67 -17.58
N ALA A 55 6.39 -3.79 -18.17
CA ALA A 55 6.02 -5.13 -17.76
C ALA A 55 6.62 -5.57 -16.41
N ASP A 56 7.59 -4.86 -15.88
CA ASP A 56 8.19 -5.18 -14.57
C ASP A 56 7.37 -4.62 -13.40
N LEU A 57 6.46 -3.67 -13.64
CA LEU A 57 5.60 -3.10 -12.62
C LEU A 57 4.42 -4.04 -12.34
N LEU A 58 4.27 -4.49 -11.10
CA LEU A 58 3.12 -5.26 -10.61
C LEU A 58 2.07 -4.38 -9.95
N GLY A 59 2.49 -3.34 -9.20
CA GLY A 59 1.55 -2.44 -8.59
C GLY A 59 2.18 -1.21 -7.96
N ILE A 60 1.32 -0.25 -7.60
CA ILE A 60 1.68 0.97 -6.88
C ILE A 60 0.66 1.15 -5.77
N VAL A 61 1.15 1.35 -4.54
CA VAL A 61 0.32 1.58 -3.36
C VAL A 61 0.82 2.84 -2.67
N VAL A 62 -0.04 3.82 -2.47
CA VAL A 62 0.27 4.93 -1.57
C VAL A 62 0.04 4.47 -0.12
N TYR A 63 0.96 4.76 0.79
CA TYR A 63 0.87 4.35 2.18
C TYR A 63 1.38 5.46 3.12
N GLY A 64 1.64 5.16 4.37
CA GLY A 64 2.17 6.15 5.31
C GLY A 64 1.15 7.20 5.76
N SER A 65 1.63 8.38 6.11
CA SER A 65 0.82 9.48 6.64
C SER A 65 -0.22 9.99 5.65
N PHE A 66 0.13 10.04 4.36
CA PHE A 66 -0.80 10.44 3.31
C PHE A 66 -2.04 9.54 3.27
N ALA A 67 -1.84 8.23 3.21
CA ALA A 67 -2.93 7.27 3.12
C ALA A 67 -3.83 7.26 4.37
N ARG A 68 -3.28 7.64 5.54
CA ARG A 68 -4.03 7.77 6.79
C ARG A 68 -4.73 9.11 6.96
N GLY A 69 -4.50 10.08 6.07
CA GLY A 69 -5.01 11.45 6.22
C GLY A 69 -4.32 12.26 7.32
N GLU A 70 -3.12 11.88 7.73
CA GLU A 70 -2.33 12.49 8.81
C GLU A 70 -1.22 13.42 8.27
N LEU A 71 -1.50 14.11 7.18
CA LEU A 71 -0.51 14.95 6.51
C LEU A 71 -0.10 16.15 7.36
N ALA A 72 1.19 16.26 7.64
CA ALA A 72 1.81 17.50 8.11
C ALA A 72 2.25 18.37 6.92
N VAL A 73 2.50 19.66 7.21
CA VAL A 73 3.12 20.55 6.22
C VAL A 73 4.53 20.04 5.91
N GLY A 74 4.81 19.79 4.63
CA GLY A 74 6.10 19.26 4.18
C GLY A 74 6.25 17.73 4.28
N SER A 75 5.18 16.99 4.57
CA SER A 75 5.21 15.53 4.48
C SER A 75 5.27 15.06 3.03
N ASP A 76 6.12 14.10 2.77
CA ASP A 76 6.24 13.42 1.49
C ASP A 76 5.07 12.45 1.26
N VAL A 77 4.90 12.03 0.02
CA VAL A 77 3.96 10.98 -0.33
C VAL A 77 4.73 9.67 -0.54
N ASP A 78 4.55 8.73 0.36
CA ASP A 78 5.20 7.43 0.29
C ASP A 78 4.50 6.52 -0.71
N LEU A 79 5.22 6.04 -1.73
CA LEU A 79 4.74 5.07 -2.70
C LEU A 79 5.49 3.74 -2.59
N LEU A 80 4.76 2.67 -2.32
CA LEU A 80 5.27 1.31 -2.46
C LEU A 80 5.14 0.89 -3.92
N VAL A 81 6.26 0.79 -4.62
CA VAL A 81 6.33 0.39 -6.04
C VAL A 81 6.71 -1.09 -6.10
N VAL A 82 5.74 -1.93 -6.44
CA VAL A 82 5.90 -3.38 -6.43
C VAL A 82 6.39 -3.88 -7.78
N LEU A 83 7.54 -4.52 -7.79
CA LEU A 83 8.21 -5.02 -8.98
C LEU A 83 8.12 -6.55 -9.08
N SER A 84 8.18 -7.03 -10.33
CA SER A 84 8.41 -8.45 -10.60
C SER A 84 9.78 -8.88 -10.08
N GLY A 85 9.92 -10.12 -9.65
CA GLY A 85 11.21 -10.67 -9.20
C GLY A 85 12.31 -10.69 -10.27
N ARG A 86 11.96 -10.41 -11.54
CA ARG A 86 12.92 -10.31 -12.65
C ARG A 86 13.67 -8.97 -12.66
N ARG A 87 13.07 -7.92 -12.12
CA ARG A 87 13.68 -6.58 -12.09
C ARG A 87 14.48 -6.40 -10.80
N PRO A 88 15.81 -6.30 -10.86
CA PRO A 88 16.62 -6.09 -9.67
C PRO A 88 16.42 -4.67 -9.12
N ILE A 89 16.33 -4.57 -7.80
CA ILE A 89 16.25 -3.28 -7.09
C ILE A 89 17.69 -2.82 -6.84
N THR A 90 18.12 -1.83 -7.59
CA THR A 90 19.49 -1.30 -7.58
C THR A 90 19.50 0.21 -7.51
N ARG A 91 20.65 0.82 -7.18
CA ARG A 91 20.83 2.27 -7.24
C ARG A 91 20.57 2.86 -8.63
N ALA A 92 20.78 2.06 -9.69
CA ALA A 92 20.49 2.50 -11.05
C ALA A 92 18.98 2.66 -11.27
N LEU A 93 18.15 1.78 -10.68
CA LEU A 93 16.70 1.88 -10.73
C LEU A 93 16.20 3.18 -10.04
N TYR A 94 16.74 3.51 -8.86
CA TYR A 94 16.38 4.76 -8.17
C TYR A 94 16.73 5.97 -9.03
N ARG A 95 17.95 6.05 -9.57
CA ARG A 95 18.36 7.15 -10.47
C ARG A 95 17.50 7.24 -11.73
N GLU A 96 17.09 6.10 -12.28
CA GLU A 96 16.22 6.05 -13.47
C GLU A 96 14.87 6.74 -13.22
N LEU A 97 14.36 6.70 -11.98
CA LEU A 97 13.08 7.29 -11.60
C LEU A 97 13.23 8.65 -10.91
N ASP A 98 14.39 8.97 -10.31
CA ASP A 98 14.69 10.31 -9.78
C ASP A 98 14.58 11.38 -10.89
N ASP A 99 14.96 11.02 -12.14
CA ASP A 99 14.80 11.91 -13.30
C ASP A 99 13.33 12.25 -13.63
N LEU A 100 12.38 11.46 -13.13
CA LEU A 100 10.96 11.75 -13.31
C LEU A 100 10.49 12.87 -12.37
N ALA A 101 11.26 13.16 -11.29
CA ALA A 101 10.92 14.11 -10.23
C ALA A 101 9.39 14.10 -9.97
N PRO A 102 8.82 12.96 -9.56
CA PRO A 102 7.39 12.84 -9.44
C PRO A 102 6.89 13.86 -8.42
N ASP A 103 5.98 14.72 -8.86
CA ASP A 103 5.36 15.75 -8.04
C ASP A 103 3.91 15.37 -7.78
N TRP A 104 3.54 15.30 -6.52
CA TRP A 104 2.19 15.05 -6.08
C TRP A 104 1.61 16.32 -5.44
N ASP A 105 1.07 17.20 -6.25
CA ASP A 105 0.44 18.44 -5.78
C ASP A 105 1.38 19.31 -4.94
N GLY A 106 2.61 19.53 -5.45
CA GLY A 106 3.67 20.28 -4.78
C GLY A 106 4.37 19.52 -3.65
N ARG A 107 4.14 18.22 -3.51
CA ARG A 107 4.79 17.35 -2.51
C ARG A 107 5.81 16.45 -3.16
N GLU A 108 6.88 16.24 -2.47
CA GLU A 108 7.88 15.25 -2.85
C GLU A 108 7.29 13.84 -2.75
N VAL A 109 7.67 12.97 -3.69
CA VAL A 109 7.22 11.56 -3.69
C VAL A 109 8.40 10.68 -3.37
N ASP A 110 8.31 9.94 -2.27
CA ASP A 110 9.30 8.92 -1.90
C ASP A 110 8.92 7.57 -2.51
N LEU A 111 9.78 7.05 -3.41
CA LEU A 111 9.58 5.79 -4.10
C LEU A 111 10.28 4.66 -3.35
N HIS A 112 9.50 3.79 -2.76
CA HIS A 112 9.99 2.61 -2.08
C HIS A 112 9.79 1.36 -2.95
N PHE A 113 10.85 0.90 -3.61
CA PHE A 113 10.80 -0.29 -4.45
C PHE A 113 10.86 -1.56 -3.62
N VAL A 114 9.95 -2.49 -3.93
CA VAL A 114 9.88 -3.81 -3.29
C VAL A 114 9.55 -4.88 -4.32
N HIS A 115 9.95 -6.10 -4.03
CA HIS A 115 9.39 -7.27 -4.71
C HIS A 115 8.11 -7.73 -4.01
N LEU A 116 7.25 -8.42 -4.76
CA LEU A 116 6.11 -9.10 -4.17
C LEU A 116 6.64 -10.21 -3.25
N PRO A 117 6.32 -10.21 -1.95
CA PRO A 117 6.75 -11.28 -1.07
C PRO A 117 6.04 -12.59 -1.43
N GLU A 118 6.70 -13.72 -1.26
CA GLU A 118 6.09 -15.03 -1.43
C GLU A 118 5.15 -15.38 -0.25
N ALA A 119 4.30 -16.39 -0.45
CA ALA A 119 3.44 -16.87 0.62
C ALA A 119 4.30 -17.45 1.76
N GLY A 120 4.10 -16.96 2.98
CA GLY A 120 4.88 -17.37 4.14
C GLY A 120 6.13 -16.56 4.44
N ASP A 121 6.57 -15.70 3.53
CA ASP A 121 7.69 -14.80 3.78
C ASP A 121 7.44 -13.88 4.98
N PRO A 122 8.51 -13.45 5.66
CA PRO A 122 8.44 -12.36 6.61
C PRO A 122 7.88 -11.10 5.95
N VAL A 123 6.88 -10.49 6.56
CA VAL A 123 6.28 -9.25 6.08
C VAL A 123 7.08 -8.07 6.60
N SER A 124 7.58 -7.22 5.71
CA SER A 124 8.25 -5.97 6.11
C SER A 124 7.26 -4.95 6.67
N GLY A 125 7.77 -3.97 7.43
CA GLY A 125 6.94 -2.89 7.98
C GLY A 125 6.19 -2.11 6.91
N SER A 126 6.80 -1.83 5.77
CA SER A 126 6.16 -1.12 4.65
C SER A 126 4.98 -1.91 4.05
N TRP A 127 5.12 -3.23 3.89
CA TRP A 127 4.01 -4.09 3.47
C TRP A 127 2.88 -4.16 4.49
N ALA A 128 3.22 -4.21 5.79
CA ALA A 128 2.23 -4.22 6.85
C ALA A 128 1.48 -2.88 6.95
N GLU A 129 2.18 -1.74 6.85
CA GLU A 129 1.55 -0.41 6.79
C GLU A 129 0.68 -0.26 5.55
N ALA A 130 1.16 -0.69 4.38
CA ALA A 130 0.38 -0.70 3.14
C ALA A 130 -0.87 -1.60 3.25
N ALA A 131 -0.78 -2.73 3.95
CA ALA A 131 -1.93 -3.61 4.17
C ALA A 131 -3.00 -2.97 5.06
N VAL A 132 -2.61 -2.19 6.08
CA VAL A 132 -3.57 -1.58 7.01
C VAL A 132 -4.24 -0.34 6.43
N ALA A 133 -3.50 0.55 5.82
CA ALA A 133 -4.00 1.87 5.41
C ALA A 133 -3.70 2.22 3.94
N GLY A 134 -2.99 1.35 3.21
CA GLY A 134 -2.58 1.65 1.85
C GLY A 134 -3.74 1.73 0.87
N ILE A 135 -3.60 2.63 -0.11
CA ILE A 135 -4.53 2.82 -1.22
C ILE A 135 -3.84 2.35 -2.50
N VAL A 136 -4.41 1.34 -3.14
CA VAL A 136 -3.84 0.76 -4.36
C VAL A 136 -4.18 1.67 -5.55
N LEU A 137 -3.15 2.23 -6.19
CA LEU A 137 -3.28 3.13 -7.35
C LEU A 137 -3.15 2.38 -8.68
N HIS A 138 -2.38 1.31 -8.68
CA HIS A 138 -2.20 0.43 -9.82
C HIS A 138 -2.01 -1.00 -9.32
N ASP A 139 -2.67 -1.95 -9.98
CA ASP A 139 -2.56 -3.37 -9.63
C ASP A 139 -2.72 -4.23 -10.89
N ARG A 140 -1.67 -4.91 -11.26
CA ARG A 140 -1.71 -5.86 -12.36
C ARG A 140 -2.33 -7.17 -11.88
N ASP A 141 -3.43 -7.56 -12.51
CA ASP A 141 -4.13 -8.82 -12.26
C ASP A 141 -4.51 -9.04 -10.78
N LEU A 142 -4.76 -7.96 -10.03
CA LEU A 142 -5.06 -7.97 -8.61
C LEU A 142 -3.99 -8.66 -7.76
N THR A 143 -2.75 -8.69 -8.22
CA THR A 143 -1.64 -9.39 -7.58
C THR A 143 -1.30 -8.76 -6.23
N VAL A 144 -1.22 -7.43 -6.21
CA VAL A 144 -0.91 -6.67 -4.98
C VAL A 144 -2.08 -6.70 -4.02
N SER A 145 -3.32 -6.47 -4.50
CA SER A 145 -4.52 -6.50 -3.65
C SER A 145 -4.70 -7.85 -2.95
N ARG A 146 -4.47 -8.97 -3.65
CA ARG A 146 -4.51 -10.30 -3.03
C ARG A 146 -3.47 -10.44 -1.93
N ARG A 147 -2.23 -10.00 -2.18
CA ARG A 147 -1.17 -10.06 -1.18
C ARG A 147 -1.47 -9.19 0.04
N LEU A 148 -1.98 -7.98 -0.16
CA LEU A 148 -2.41 -7.11 0.95
C LEU A 148 -3.54 -7.75 1.76
N GLY A 149 -4.49 -8.43 1.11
CA GLY A 149 -5.54 -9.20 1.78
C GLY A 149 -5.00 -10.33 2.66
N GLU A 150 -4.01 -11.10 2.17
CA GLU A 150 -3.34 -12.15 2.95
C GLU A 150 -2.61 -11.57 4.16
N ILE A 151 -1.91 -10.44 3.99
CA ILE A 151 -1.22 -9.76 5.11
C ILE A 151 -2.24 -9.26 6.14
N ARG A 152 -3.36 -8.67 5.71
CA ARG A 152 -4.46 -8.27 6.63
C ARG A 152 -4.98 -9.45 7.43
N SER A 153 -5.17 -10.60 6.79
CA SER A 153 -5.59 -11.83 7.48
C SER A 153 -4.59 -12.27 8.55
N ARG A 154 -3.29 -12.17 8.27
CA ARG A 154 -2.22 -12.47 9.24
C ARG A 154 -2.19 -11.47 10.40
N ILE A 155 -2.44 -10.18 10.13
CA ILE A 155 -2.58 -9.15 11.17
C ILE A 155 -3.80 -9.46 12.05
N ALA A 156 -4.95 -9.75 11.45
CA ALA A 156 -6.17 -10.11 12.18
C ALA A 156 -6.00 -11.40 13.01
N ALA A 157 -5.19 -12.35 12.55
CA ALA A 157 -4.82 -13.56 13.29
C ALA A 157 -3.81 -13.33 14.42
N GLY A 158 -3.28 -12.11 14.57
CA GLY A 158 -2.26 -11.77 15.59
C GLY A 158 -0.86 -12.29 15.27
N GLU A 159 -0.59 -12.71 14.03
CA GLU A 159 0.75 -13.14 13.61
C GLU A 159 1.68 -11.94 13.36
N LEU A 160 1.10 -10.79 13.07
CA LEU A 160 1.78 -9.52 12.89
C LEU A 160 1.15 -8.50 13.82
N VAL A 161 1.95 -7.91 14.70
CA VAL A 161 1.47 -6.96 15.71
C VAL A 161 2.21 -5.65 15.56
N ARG A 162 1.45 -4.55 15.52
CA ARG A 162 1.98 -3.19 15.50
C ARG A 162 2.35 -2.77 16.91
N ARG A 163 3.58 -2.30 17.09
CA ARG A 163 4.10 -1.76 18.34
C ARG A 163 4.56 -0.32 18.14
N MET A 164 4.73 0.38 19.24
CA MET A 164 5.26 1.76 19.23
C MET A 164 6.59 1.79 19.98
N ALA A 165 7.61 2.40 19.39
CA ALA A 165 8.86 2.73 20.09
C ALA A 165 9.24 4.16 19.75
N GLN A 166 9.47 4.99 20.78
CA GLN A 166 9.84 6.42 20.63
C GLN A 166 8.90 7.20 19.70
N GLY A 167 7.60 6.90 19.74
CA GLY A 167 6.61 7.55 18.87
C GLY A 167 6.55 7.03 17.43
N GLN A 168 7.41 6.05 17.07
CA GLN A 168 7.42 5.45 15.73
C GLN A 168 6.76 4.05 15.76
N PRO A 169 5.86 3.74 14.83
CA PRO A 169 5.28 2.43 14.70
C PRO A 169 6.28 1.45 14.07
N TYR A 170 6.30 0.23 14.56
CA TYR A 170 7.02 -0.88 13.96
C TYR A 170 6.22 -2.17 14.09
N TRP A 171 6.53 -3.14 13.24
CA TRP A 171 5.82 -4.41 13.17
C TRP A 171 6.72 -5.55 13.65
N ILE A 172 6.13 -6.46 14.44
CA ILE A 172 6.79 -7.67 14.89
C ILE A 172 5.98 -8.89 14.46
N HIS A 173 6.70 -9.97 14.16
CA HIS A 173 6.11 -11.29 13.98
C HIS A 173 5.99 -11.95 15.35
N GLU A 174 4.77 -12.19 15.82
CA GLU A 174 4.56 -13.02 17.00
C GLU A 174 4.56 -14.49 16.57
N ARG A 175 5.54 -15.26 17.07
CA ARG A 175 5.49 -16.73 16.96
C ARG A 175 4.30 -17.22 17.78
N ARG A 176 3.38 -17.92 17.16
CA ARG A 176 2.50 -18.80 17.93
C ARG A 176 3.40 -19.89 18.52
N ASP A 177 3.68 -19.80 19.80
CA ASP A 177 4.18 -20.97 20.51
C ASP A 177 3.12 -22.05 20.32
N ALA A 178 3.50 -23.10 19.60
CA ALA A 178 2.69 -24.29 19.49
C ALA A 178 2.52 -24.82 20.93
N LYS A 179 1.38 -24.49 21.53
CA LYS A 179 0.99 -25.16 22.77
C LYS A 179 0.82 -26.64 22.44
N SER A 180 1.74 -27.44 22.95
CA SER A 180 1.65 -28.89 23.04
C SER A 180 0.37 -29.32 23.75
#